data_b690fab9853b573d3996fff4e0a30589
#
_entry.id   b690fab9853b573d3996fff4e0a30589
#
_cell.length_a   1.000
_cell.length_b   1.000
_cell.length_c   1.000
_cell.angle_alpha   90.00
_cell.angle_beta   90.00
_cell.angle_gamma   90.00
#
_symmetry.space_group_name_H-M   'P 1'
#
loop_
_entity.id
_entity.type
_entity.pdbx_description
1 polymer ?
#
loop_
_entity_poly.entity_id
_entity_poly.type
_entity_poly.pdbx_seq_one_letter_code
_entity_poly.pdbx_strand_id
1 'polypeptide(L)'
;MKEALKEAQKAAEMGEIPVGAVIVKDGEIISRGHNLTETTKDPTAHAEMIAIREASKVLGGWRLIGCDMYVTMEPCSMCAGALVWSRIEHLYIGADDPKTGACGSVFNIVQDERLNHQIAVDRGIMAEESSQLVREFFRNLRNKRKNRRKSNEENEYQNLPNSIDCDDIYLVCICRER
;
A
#
# COMPACT_ATOMS: atom_id res chain seq x y z
N MET A 1 -15.80 2.17 -5.04
CA MET A 1 -14.49 2.87 -5.03
C MET A 1 -14.42 4.04 -4.02
N LYS A 2 -15.36 4.98 -3.93
CA LYS A 2 -15.29 6.09 -2.95
C LYS A 2 -15.07 5.62 -1.50
N GLU A 3 -15.68 4.52 -1.11
CA GLU A 3 -15.51 3.95 0.24
C GLU A 3 -14.11 3.31 0.42
N ALA A 4 -13.56 2.70 -0.62
CA ALA A 4 -12.18 2.20 -0.61
C ALA A 4 -11.17 3.36 -0.48
N LEU A 5 -11.42 4.51 -1.14
CA LEU A 5 -10.60 5.72 -0.98
C LEU A 5 -10.64 6.27 0.46
N LYS A 6 -11.78 6.21 1.14
CA LYS A 6 -11.85 6.58 2.57
C LYS A 6 -10.98 5.67 3.45
N GLU A 7 -10.96 4.38 3.15
CA GLU A 7 -10.05 3.45 3.85
C GLU A 7 -8.58 3.77 3.53
N ALA A 8 -8.24 4.06 2.27
CA ALA A 8 -6.88 4.49 1.90
C ALA A 8 -6.45 5.77 2.64
N GLN A 9 -7.36 6.72 2.83
CA GLN A 9 -7.09 7.93 3.60
C GLN A 9 -6.77 7.62 5.07
N LYS A 10 -7.49 6.70 5.70
CA LYS A 10 -7.19 6.25 7.08
C LYS A 10 -5.78 5.65 7.18
N ALA A 11 -5.37 4.83 6.20
CA ALA A 11 -4.00 4.32 6.14
C ALA A 11 -2.99 5.46 6.11
N ALA A 12 -3.20 6.48 5.24
CA ALA A 12 -2.32 7.64 5.13
C ALA A 12 -2.18 8.41 6.46
N GLU A 13 -3.28 8.60 7.20
CA GLU A 13 -3.32 9.28 8.50
C GLU A 13 -2.53 8.52 9.57
N MET A 14 -2.49 7.20 9.48
CA MET A 14 -1.69 6.32 10.34
C MET A 14 -0.22 6.21 9.92
N GLY A 15 0.17 6.82 8.78
CA GLY A 15 1.53 6.72 8.23
C GLY A 15 1.79 5.46 7.43
N GLU A 16 0.74 4.73 7.08
CA GLU A 16 0.76 3.56 6.20
C GLU A 16 0.67 3.96 4.72
N ILE A 17 1.11 3.07 3.83
CA ILE A 17 0.88 3.26 2.39
C ILE A 17 -0.63 3.32 2.15
N PRO A 18 -1.15 4.38 1.47
CA PRO A 18 -2.58 4.62 1.34
C PRO A 18 -3.26 3.68 0.35
N VAL A 19 -3.47 2.47 0.78
CA VAL A 19 -4.27 1.46 0.07
C VAL A 19 -5.49 1.12 0.92
N GLY A 20 -6.65 1.12 0.27
CA GLY A 20 -7.92 0.77 0.89
C GLY A 20 -8.71 -0.18 0.01
N ALA A 21 -9.42 -1.10 0.64
CA ALA A 21 -10.27 -2.07 -0.01
C ALA A 21 -11.62 -2.21 0.69
N VAL A 22 -12.67 -2.48 -0.06
CA VAL A 22 -13.97 -2.86 0.46
C VAL A 22 -14.51 -4.06 -0.29
N ILE A 23 -15.23 -4.94 0.41
CA ILE A 23 -15.94 -6.06 -0.20
C ILE A 23 -17.44 -5.80 -0.11
N VAL A 24 -18.10 -5.99 -1.23
CA VAL A 24 -19.53 -5.77 -1.44
C VAL A 24 -20.20 -7.09 -1.74
N LYS A 25 -21.37 -7.32 -1.16
CA LYS A 25 -22.25 -8.43 -1.47
C LYS A 25 -23.69 -7.92 -1.54
N ASP A 26 -24.42 -8.30 -2.59
CA ASP A 26 -25.83 -7.91 -2.79
C ASP A 26 -26.05 -6.37 -2.70
N GLY A 27 -25.06 -5.58 -3.16
CA GLY A 27 -25.08 -4.12 -3.13
C GLY A 27 -24.68 -3.49 -1.80
N GLU A 28 -24.40 -4.29 -0.75
CA GLU A 28 -24.00 -3.80 0.57
C GLU A 28 -22.51 -4.05 0.85
N ILE A 29 -21.87 -3.10 1.52
CA ILE A 29 -20.48 -3.27 1.96
C ILE A 29 -20.47 -4.16 3.21
N ILE A 30 -19.92 -5.37 3.08
CA ILE A 30 -19.82 -6.34 4.18
C ILE A 30 -18.48 -6.29 4.92
N SER A 31 -17.44 -5.73 4.31
CA SER A 31 -16.14 -5.55 4.98
C SER A 31 -15.35 -4.38 4.41
N ARG A 32 -14.40 -3.93 5.20
CA ARG A 32 -13.47 -2.84 4.89
C ARG A 32 -12.07 -3.22 5.33
N GLY A 33 -11.06 -2.76 4.60
CA GLY A 33 -9.67 -2.94 4.97
C GLY A 33 -8.83 -1.77 4.49
N HIS A 34 -7.80 -1.46 5.23
CA HIS A 34 -6.75 -0.53 4.83
C HIS A 34 -5.39 -1.09 5.25
N ASN A 35 -4.33 -0.62 4.63
CA ASN A 35 -3.00 -1.13 4.89
C ASN A 35 -2.59 -0.88 6.34
N LEU A 36 -2.00 -1.90 7.00
CA LEU A 36 -1.53 -1.88 8.38
C LEU A 36 -0.15 -2.52 8.55
N THR A 37 0.60 -2.68 7.46
CA THR A 37 1.88 -3.41 7.43
C THR A 37 2.90 -2.86 8.42
N GLU A 38 3.07 -1.53 8.47
CA GLU A 38 4.02 -0.88 9.37
C GLU A 38 3.52 -0.87 10.83
N THR A 39 2.23 -0.69 11.02
CA THR A 39 1.59 -0.63 12.35
C THR A 39 1.64 -1.99 13.05
N THR A 40 1.30 -3.06 12.32
CA THR A 40 1.24 -4.43 12.88
C THR A 40 2.55 -5.20 12.78
N LYS A 41 3.53 -4.70 12.00
CA LYS A 41 4.76 -5.41 11.63
C LYS A 41 4.48 -6.75 10.95
N ASP A 42 3.37 -6.82 10.21
CA ASP A 42 2.93 -8.01 9.48
C ASP A 42 2.96 -7.71 7.97
N PRO A 43 3.85 -8.36 7.18
CA PRO A 43 3.94 -8.15 5.74
C PRO A 43 2.69 -8.59 4.98
N THR A 44 1.79 -9.33 5.62
CA THR A 44 0.52 -9.76 5.03
C THR A 44 -0.65 -8.83 5.35
N ALA A 45 -0.46 -7.79 6.17
CA ALA A 45 -1.51 -6.86 6.58
C ALA A 45 -1.83 -5.81 5.50
N HIS A 46 -2.01 -6.26 4.25
CA HIS A 46 -2.50 -5.44 3.14
C HIS A 46 -4.02 -5.22 3.24
N ALA A 47 -4.51 -4.13 2.67
CA ALA A 47 -5.92 -3.75 2.69
C ALA A 47 -6.84 -4.89 2.23
N GLU A 48 -6.48 -5.56 1.14
CA GLU A 48 -7.23 -6.65 0.55
C GLU A 48 -7.30 -7.86 1.49
N MET A 49 -6.16 -8.21 2.11
CA MET A 49 -6.08 -9.32 3.06
C MET A 49 -6.94 -9.08 4.30
N ILE A 50 -6.96 -7.84 4.79
CA ILE A 50 -7.80 -7.43 5.92
C ILE A 50 -9.27 -7.52 5.51
N ALA A 51 -9.64 -6.95 4.36
CA ALA A 51 -11.02 -6.99 3.86
C ALA A 51 -11.53 -8.44 3.66
N ILE A 52 -10.70 -9.34 3.07
CA ILE A 52 -11.01 -10.75 2.89
C ILE A 52 -11.26 -11.45 4.24
N ARG A 53 -10.38 -11.24 5.23
CA ARG A 53 -10.52 -11.84 6.56
C ARG A 53 -11.81 -11.39 7.26
N GLU A 54 -12.12 -10.11 7.20
CA GLU A 54 -13.34 -9.58 7.82
C GLU A 54 -14.60 -10.06 7.08
N ALA A 55 -14.61 -10.08 5.75
CA ALA A 55 -15.72 -10.63 4.98
C ALA A 55 -15.96 -12.11 5.30
N SER A 56 -14.88 -12.89 5.45
CA SER A 56 -14.96 -14.31 5.82
C SER A 56 -15.61 -14.51 7.20
N LYS A 57 -15.35 -13.63 8.16
CA LYS A 57 -16.02 -13.65 9.48
C LYS A 57 -17.50 -13.33 9.36
N VAL A 58 -17.84 -12.30 8.58
CA VAL A 58 -19.26 -11.89 8.38
C VAL A 58 -20.07 -13.00 7.72
N LEU A 59 -19.49 -13.68 6.72
CA LEU A 59 -20.18 -14.74 5.98
C LEU A 59 -20.08 -16.13 6.63
N GLY A 60 -19.27 -16.27 7.68
CA GLY A 60 -19.08 -17.54 8.38
C GLY A 60 -18.32 -18.58 7.55
N GLY A 61 -17.57 -18.16 6.52
CA GLY A 61 -16.85 -19.07 5.64
C GLY A 61 -15.78 -18.35 4.80
N TRP A 62 -14.78 -19.09 4.33
CA TRP A 62 -13.67 -18.53 3.58
C TRP A 62 -13.97 -18.27 2.10
N ARG A 63 -15.04 -18.85 1.54
CA ARG A 63 -15.47 -18.60 0.17
C ARG A 63 -16.40 -17.40 0.11
N LEU A 64 -15.97 -16.37 -0.61
CA LEU A 64 -16.70 -15.10 -0.76
C LEU A 64 -17.48 -15.07 -2.09
N ILE A 65 -18.27 -16.12 -2.33
CA ILE A 65 -19.05 -16.29 -3.56
C ILE A 65 -20.11 -15.17 -3.65
N GLY A 66 -20.24 -14.57 -4.83
CA GLY A 66 -21.15 -13.45 -5.08
C GLY A 66 -20.65 -12.14 -4.45
N CYS A 67 -19.36 -12.06 -4.14
CA CYS A 67 -18.77 -10.85 -3.59
C CYS A 67 -17.86 -10.16 -4.60
N ASP A 68 -17.95 -8.84 -4.61
CA ASP A 68 -17.09 -7.94 -5.40
C ASP A 68 -16.10 -7.23 -4.48
N MET A 69 -14.86 -7.05 -4.94
CA MET A 69 -13.88 -6.21 -4.26
C MET A 69 -13.62 -4.92 -5.03
N TYR A 70 -13.58 -3.81 -4.30
CA TYR A 70 -13.07 -2.52 -4.77
C TYR A 70 -11.79 -2.20 -4.03
N VAL A 71 -10.70 -1.98 -4.74
CA VAL A 71 -9.38 -1.66 -4.18
C VAL A 71 -8.77 -0.47 -4.89
N THR A 72 -8.16 0.44 -4.13
CA THR A 72 -7.62 1.69 -4.66
C THR A 72 -6.35 1.52 -5.49
N MET A 73 -5.59 0.45 -5.26
CA MET A 73 -4.38 0.10 -5.99
C MET A 73 -4.43 -1.35 -6.45
N GLU A 74 -3.83 -1.64 -7.60
CA GLU A 74 -3.76 -2.98 -8.14
C GLU A 74 -3.12 -3.96 -7.14
N PRO A 75 -3.77 -5.10 -6.84
CA PRO A 75 -3.27 -6.08 -5.90
C PRO A 75 -1.94 -6.71 -6.34
N CYS A 76 -1.03 -6.87 -5.37
CA CYS A 76 0.21 -7.63 -5.57
C CYS A 76 -0.05 -9.14 -5.69
N SER A 77 0.99 -9.93 -5.98
CA SER A 77 0.86 -11.39 -6.18
C SER A 77 0.27 -12.14 -4.98
N MET A 78 0.59 -11.73 -3.75
CA MET A 78 0.01 -12.30 -2.53
C MET A 78 -1.50 -12.06 -2.47
N CYS A 79 -1.93 -10.81 -2.67
CA CYS A 79 -3.34 -10.42 -2.62
C CYS A 79 -4.12 -11.01 -3.80
N ALA A 80 -3.57 -11.00 -5.01
CA ALA A 80 -4.17 -11.62 -6.19
C ALA A 80 -4.41 -13.12 -5.98
N GLY A 81 -3.44 -13.83 -5.41
CA GLY A 81 -3.60 -15.23 -5.03
C GLY A 81 -4.71 -15.43 -3.99
N ALA A 82 -4.79 -14.56 -2.98
CA ALA A 82 -5.83 -14.62 -1.96
C ALA A 82 -7.23 -14.35 -2.53
N LEU A 83 -7.36 -13.44 -3.50
CA LEU A 83 -8.62 -13.14 -4.21
C LEU A 83 -9.12 -14.37 -4.97
N VAL A 84 -8.24 -15.03 -5.74
CA VAL A 84 -8.57 -16.29 -6.44
C VAL A 84 -8.98 -17.38 -5.44
N TRP A 85 -8.22 -17.51 -4.36
CA TRP A 85 -8.46 -18.54 -3.35
C TRP A 85 -9.78 -18.30 -2.62
N SER A 86 -10.10 -17.06 -2.28
CA SER A 86 -11.37 -16.69 -1.62
C SER A 86 -12.60 -16.66 -2.54
N ARG A 87 -12.45 -16.86 -3.85
CA ARG A 87 -13.56 -16.89 -4.81
C ARG A 87 -14.28 -15.55 -4.98
N ILE A 88 -13.57 -14.45 -4.93
CA ILE A 88 -14.12 -13.15 -5.33
C ILE A 88 -14.57 -13.24 -6.78
N GLU A 89 -15.75 -12.69 -7.07
CA GLU A 89 -16.36 -12.77 -8.40
C GLU A 89 -15.89 -11.64 -9.31
N HIS A 90 -15.84 -10.42 -8.79
CA HIS A 90 -15.43 -9.23 -9.53
C HIS A 90 -14.44 -8.37 -8.75
N LEU A 91 -13.43 -7.87 -9.44
CA LEU A 91 -12.40 -7.00 -8.89
C LEU A 91 -12.39 -5.66 -9.62
N TYR A 92 -12.68 -4.59 -8.90
CA TYR A 92 -12.63 -3.21 -9.37
C TYR A 92 -11.36 -2.52 -8.85
N ILE A 93 -10.46 -2.16 -9.75
CA ILE A 93 -9.15 -1.58 -9.44
C ILE A 93 -9.16 -0.08 -9.72
N GLY A 94 -8.62 0.70 -8.79
CA GLY A 94 -8.36 2.13 -8.96
C GLY A 94 -7.14 2.37 -9.85
N ALA A 95 -5.97 2.50 -9.27
CA ALA A 95 -4.72 2.74 -9.97
C ALA A 95 -3.96 1.45 -10.25
N ASP A 96 -3.26 1.40 -11.36
CA ASP A 96 -2.33 0.33 -11.72
C ASP A 96 -1.05 0.38 -10.87
N ASP A 97 -0.45 -0.78 -10.61
CA ASP A 97 0.89 -0.89 -10.01
C ASP A 97 1.89 -1.51 -11.01
N PRO A 98 2.69 -0.68 -11.69
CA PRO A 98 3.65 -1.17 -12.68
C PRO A 98 4.86 -1.90 -12.08
N LYS A 99 4.98 -1.96 -10.74
CA LYS A 99 6.12 -2.60 -10.05
C LYS A 99 5.78 -3.97 -9.49
N THR A 100 4.60 -4.12 -8.90
CA THR A 100 4.22 -5.34 -8.17
C THR A 100 2.82 -5.83 -8.51
N GLY A 101 2.08 -5.12 -9.37
CA GLY A 101 0.71 -5.45 -9.73
C GLY A 101 0.59 -6.82 -10.38
N ALA A 102 -0.36 -7.61 -9.90
CA ALA A 102 -0.54 -8.99 -10.33
C ALA A 102 -1.95 -9.28 -10.90
N CYS A 103 -2.62 -8.22 -11.35
CA CYS A 103 -3.93 -8.30 -12.00
C CYS A 103 -3.89 -7.72 -13.43
N GLY A 104 -2.71 -7.73 -14.07
CA GLY A 104 -2.53 -7.32 -15.47
C GLY A 104 -1.32 -6.42 -15.74
N SER A 105 -0.71 -5.77 -14.72
CA SER A 105 0.44 -4.88 -14.93
C SER A 105 1.76 -5.65 -15.08
N VAL A 106 2.15 -6.47 -14.10
CA VAL A 106 3.37 -7.29 -14.14
C VAL A 106 3.02 -8.76 -14.34
N PHE A 107 2.05 -9.24 -13.58
CA PHE A 107 1.46 -10.57 -13.69
C PHE A 107 -0.05 -10.45 -13.91
N ASN A 108 -0.69 -11.53 -14.33
CA ASN A 108 -2.14 -11.64 -14.36
C ASN A 108 -2.58 -12.95 -13.71
N ILE A 109 -2.53 -12.98 -12.37
CA ILE A 109 -2.89 -14.17 -11.58
C ILE A 109 -4.42 -14.35 -11.55
N VAL A 110 -5.18 -13.27 -11.46
CA VAL A 110 -6.63 -13.33 -11.25
C VAL A 110 -7.42 -13.85 -12.46
N GLN A 111 -6.80 -13.83 -13.64
CA GLN A 111 -7.40 -14.32 -14.90
C GLN A 111 -6.58 -15.46 -15.53
N ASP A 112 -5.68 -16.11 -14.79
CA ASP A 112 -4.90 -17.23 -15.28
C ASP A 112 -5.80 -18.46 -15.43
N GLU A 113 -5.99 -18.93 -16.68
CA GLU A 113 -6.85 -20.06 -17.02
C GLU A 113 -6.43 -21.39 -16.40
N ARG A 114 -5.18 -21.50 -15.97
CA ARG A 114 -4.67 -22.69 -15.27
C ARG A 114 -5.15 -22.79 -13.82
N LEU A 115 -5.65 -21.68 -13.26
CA LEU A 115 -6.21 -21.66 -11.93
C LEU A 115 -7.69 -22.09 -11.94
N ASN A 116 -8.15 -22.58 -10.83
CA ASN A 116 -9.49 -23.14 -10.68
C ASN A 116 -10.60 -22.09 -10.45
N HIS A 117 -10.25 -20.80 -10.56
CA HIS A 117 -11.18 -19.68 -10.49
C HIS A 117 -10.57 -18.47 -11.20
N GLN A 118 -11.33 -17.82 -12.03
CA GLN A 118 -10.99 -16.56 -12.68
C GLN A 118 -11.91 -15.46 -12.14
N ILE A 119 -11.39 -14.24 -12.08
CA ILE A 119 -12.07 -13.07 -11.56
C ILE A 119 -12.31 -12.10 -12.71
N ALA A 120 -13.52 -11.58 -12.84
CA ALA A 120 -13.79 -10.45 -13.74
C ALA A 120 -13.08 -9.20 -13.21
N VAL A 121 -12.41 -8.44 -14.09
CA VAL A 121 -11.59 -7.29 -13.67
C VAL A 121 -11.99 -6.05 -14.44
N ASP A 122 -12.36 -5.00 -13.71
CA ASP A 122 -12.49 -3.63 -14.20
C ASP A 122 -11.42 -2.73 -13.59
N ARG A 123 -10.75 -1.94 -14.43
CA ARG A 123 -9.61 -1.10 -14.05
C ARG A 123 -9.88 0.38 -14.29
N GLY A 124 -9.12 1.23 -13.64
CA GLY A 124 -9.17 2.68 -13.84
C GLY A 124 -10.30 3.40 -13.12
N ILE A 125 -10.94 2.74 -12.16
CA ILE A 125 -12.07 3.31 -11.41
C ILE A 125 -11.55 4.33 -10.38
N MET A 126 -11.71 5.62 -10.66
CA MET A 126 -11.14 6.73 -9.87
C MET A 126 -9.61 6.61 -9.76
N ALA A 127 -8.96 6.29 -10.88
CA ALA A 127 -7.52 6.01 -10.94
C ALA A 127 -6.67 7.23 -10.54
N GLU A 128 -7.10 8.44 -10.94
CA GLU A 128 -6.34 9.65 -10.62
C GLU A 128 -6.36 9.95 -9.12
N GLU A 129 -7.53 9.87 -8.49
CA GLU A 129 -7.68 10.07 -7.03
C GLU A 129 -6.87 9.04 -6.25
N SER A 130 -6.91 7.77 -6.68
CA SER A 130 -6.13 6.68 -6.08
C SER A 130 -4.62 6.93 -6.22
N SER A 131 -4.16 7.26 -7.42
CA SER A 131 -2.74 7.56 -7.70
C SER A 131 -2.25 8.79 -6.95
N GLN A 132 -3.09 9.82 -6.82
CA GLN A 132 -2.75 11.06 -6.14
C GLN A 132 -2.46 10.81 -4.66
N LEU A 133 -3.28 10.05 -3.96
CA LEU A 133 -3.05 9.70 -2.55
C LEU A 133 -1.67 9.06 -2.35
N VAL A 134 -1.32 8.10 -3.19
CA VAL A 134 -0.03 7.40 -3.10
C VAL A 134 1.14 8.33 -3.42
N ARG A 135 1.03 9.15 -4.48
CA ARG A 135 2.07 10.13 -4.85
C ARG A 135 2.32 11.14 -3.74
N GLU A 136 1.25 11.66 -3.12
CA GLU A 136 1.33 12.62 -2.02
C GLU A 136 1.97 12.01 -0.78
N PHE A 137 1.59 10.80 -0.42
CA PHE A 137 2.17 10.07 0.70
C PHE A 137 3.70 9.94 0.54
N PHE A 138 4.17 9.43 -0.60
CA PHE A 138 5.60 9.26 -0.84
C PHE A 138 6.35 10.59 -0.97
N ARG A 139 5.72 11.63 -1.51
CA ARG A 139 6.29 13.00 -1.51
C ARG A 139 6.51 13.50 -0.09
N ASN A 140 5.51 13.38 0.77
CA ASN A 140 5.58 13.80 2.16
C ASN A 140 6.62 12.99 2.96
N LEU A 141 6.70 11.70 2.72
CA LEU A 141 7.70 10.83 3.34
C LEU A 141 9.14 11.24 2.96
N ARG A 142 9.38 11.54 1.67
CA ARG A 142 10.69 12.06 1.21
C ARG A 142 11.04 13.40 1.86
N ASN A 143 10.08 14.31 1.98
CA ASN A 143 10.30 15.62 2.61
C ASN A 143 10.64 15.48 4.10
N LYS A 144 9.91 14.64 4.84
CA LYS A 144 10.21 14.33 6.26
C LYS A 144 11.63 13.76 6.43
N ARG A 145 12.06 12.84 5.55
CA ARG A 145 13.41 12.27 5.58
C ARG A 145 14.49 13.32 5.28
N LYS A 146 14.26 14.23 4.33
CA LYS A 146 15.16 15.34 4.02
C LYS A 146 15.35 16.29 5.21
N ASN A 147 14.23 16.69 5.83
CA ASN A 147 14.27 17.60 6.97
C ASN A 147 14.98 16.96 8.18
N ARG A 148 14.74 15.68 8.45
CA ARG A 148 15.43 14.96 9.53
C ARG A 148 16.94 14.84 9.31
N ARG A 149 17.40 14.68 8.06
CA ARG A 149 18.83 14.68 7.75
C ARG A 149 19.44 16.05 8.02
N LYS A 150 18.80 17.13 7.56
CA LYS A 150 19.29 18.50 7.81
C LYS A 150 19.39 18.82 9.29
N SER A 151 18.35 18.50 10.09
CA SER A 151 18.37 18.75 11.52
C SER A 151 19.45 17.93 12.26
N ASN A 152 19.74 16.71 11.81
CA ASN A 152 20.83 15.90 12.38
C ASN A 152 22.21 16.49 12.02
N GLU A 153 22.41 16.96 10.79
CA GLU A 153 23.62 17.63 10.36
C GLU A 153 23.85 18.94 11.15
N GLU A 154 22.81 19.77 11.32
CA GLU A 154 22.88 20.99 12.13
C GLU A 154 23.20 20.70 13.60
N ASN A 155 22.64 19.67 14.20
CA ASN A 155 22.96 19.25 15.56
C ASN A 155 24.39 18.70 15.70
N GLU A 156 24.90 18.02 14.69
CA GLU A 156 26.27 17.50 14.66
C GLU A 156 27.28 18.65 14.61
N TYR A 157 27.00 19.72 13.86
CA TYR A 157 27.82 20.93 13.81
C TYR A 157 27.79 21.73 15.12
N GLN A 158 26.64 21.80 15.79
CA GLN A 158 26.50 22.54 17.06
C GLN A 158 27.19 21.83 18.24
N ASN A 159 27.40 20.51 18.16
CA ASN A 159 28.03 19.70 19.18
C ASN A 159 29.54 19.48 18.93
N LEU A 160 30.12 20.09 17.91
CA LEU A 160 31.56 20.10 17.73
C LEU A 160 32.20 20.93 18.84
N PRO A 161 33.22 20.42 19.56
CA PRO A 161 33.90 21.18 20.58
C PRO A 161 34.53 22.44 19.96
N ASN A 162 34.38 23.58 20.62
CA ASN A 162 34.91 24.89 20.19
C ASN A 162 36.45 24.96 20.05
N SER A 163 37.13 23.83 20.13
CA SER A 163 38.60 23.69 20.07
C SER A 163 39.13 22.86 18.91
N ILE A 164 38.35 22.71 17.84
CA ILE A 164 38.88 22.11 16.62
C ILE A 164 39.50 23.20 15.76
N ASP A 165 40.86 23.18 15.67
CA ASP A 165 41.62 24.06 14.76
C ASP A 165 41.20 23.82 13.33
N CYS A 166 41.25 24.89 12.52
CA CYS A 166 40.80 24.85 11.10
C CYS A 166 41.53 23.77 10.25
N ASP A 167 42.66 23.28 10.69
CA ASP A 167 43.43 22.22 10.02
C ASP A 167 42.84 20.82 10.19
N ASP A 168 42.05 20.57 11.22
CA ASP A 168 41.39 19.27 11.46
C ASP A 168 40.10 19.07 10.64
N ILE A 169 39.50 20.16 10.14
CA ILE A 169 38.27 20.10 9.33
C ILE A 169 38.53 19.46 7.94
N TYR A 170 39.77 19.56 7.44
CA TYR A 170 40.15 18.98 6.14
C TYR A 170 40.17 17.44 6.16
N LEU A 171 40.42 16.81 7.30
CA LEU A 171 40.47 15.33 7.40
C LEU A 171 39.05 14.68 7.45
N VAL A 172 38.04 15.37 7.95
CA VAL A 172 36.68 14.83 8.07
C VAL A 172 35.95 14.83 6.73
N CYS A 173 36.28 15.77 5.82
CA CYS A 173 35.67 15.83 4.50
C CYS A 173 36.17 14.76 3.52
N ILE A 174 37.38 14.21 3.70
CA ILE A 174 37.96 13.22 2.78
C ILE A 174 37.39 11.79 3.02
N CYS A 175 36.87 11.51 4.20
CA CYS A 175 36.28 10.19 4.52
C CYS A 175 34.84 9.97 4.01
N ARG A 176 34.20 10.96 3.36
CA ARG A 176 32.82 10.84 2.85
C ARG A 176 32.69 10.52 1.37
N GLU A 177 33.78 10.33 0.63
CA GLU A 177 33.77 9.96 -0.80
C GLU A 177 34.22 8.50 -1.07
N ARG A 178 33.86 7.57 -0.19
CA ARG A 178 34.00 6.13 -0.50
C ARG A 178 32.76 5.36 -0.14
#